data_7ad311398877879d58efde04c1134ab3
#
_entry.id   7ad311398877879d58efde04c1134ab3
#
_cell.length_a   1.000
_cell.length_b   1.000
_cell.length_c   1.000
_cell.angle_alpha   90.00
_cell.angle_beta   90.00
_cell.angle_gamma   90.00
#
_symmetry.space_group_name_H-M   'P 1'
#
loop_
_entity.id
_entity.type
_entity.pdbx_description
1 polymer ?
#
loop_
_entity_poly.entity_id
_entity_poly.type
_entity_poly.pdbx_seq_one_letter_code
_entity_poly.pdbx_strand_id
1 'polypeptide(L)'
;MKRLQRLIPLSNDHHHALVEARRLRSAADQDDPSRAAAAFVRFFRSSSVPHFREEEEALFPLLIDVEEARALLVQALLDHQHMHALVAALEAGRDLRATMRELGERLEAHVRLEERQVFPLIERLAASELVGALASPREGGPVWGDASADLNATLLEWSAGAGPPEHVNDERDVLVFVVDGSAKLAIDREERELVAGEAVIVPKSKRRRITAGRGGVRYLSVHVRRPPLQIRSAGER
;
A
#
# COMPACT_ATOMS: atom_id res chain seq x y z
N MET A 1 10.03 -13.57 -16.76
CA MET A 1 9.00 -14.01 -15.78
C MET A 1 7.80 -13.06 -15.88
N LYS A 2 6.58 -13.51 -15.67
CA LYS A 2 5.41 -12.64 -15.68
C LYS A 2 5.31 -12.00 -14.29
N ARG A 3 5.18 -10.66 -14.21
CA ARG A 3 5.06 -9.92 -12.94
C ARG A 3 3.93 -10.48 -12.09
N LEU A 4 4.14 -10.66 -10.78
CA LEU A 4 3.08 -11.03 -9.85
C LEU A 4 1.95 -10.01 -9.89
N GLN A 5 0.71 -10.46 -9.90
CA GLN A 5 -0.46 -9.56 -10.01
C GLN A 5 -0.48 -8.49 -8.91
N ARG A 6 -0.03 -8.80 -7.71
CA ARG A 6 0.05 -7.86 -6.58
C ARG A 6 1.09 -6.75 -6.78
N LEU A 7 2.11 -6.95 -7.61
CA LEU A 7 3.15 -5.97 -7.90
C LEU A 7 2.84 -5.10 -9.12
N ILE A 8 1.79 -5.44 -9.91
CA ILE A 8 1.43 -4.68 -11.12
C ILE A 8 1.02 -3.24 -10.79
N PRO A 9 0.16 -2.97 -9.77
CA PRO A 9 -0.17 -1.59 -9.40
C PRO A 9 1.07 -0.78 -9.03
N LEU A 10 1.94 -1.33 -8.18
CA LEU A 10 3.19 -0.68 -7.75
C LEU A 10 4.12 -0.40 -8.94
N SER A 11 4.28 -1.37 -9.88
CA SER A 11 5.07 -1.14 -11.10
C SER A 11 4.46 -0.06 -12.01
N ASN A 12 3.13 0.09 -12.03
CA ASN A 12 2.48 1.18 -12.76
C ASN A 12 2.77 2.54 -12.12
N ASP A 13 2.74 2.62 -10.78
CA ASP A 13 3.11 3.82 -10.03
C ASP A 13 4.58 4.18 -10.27
N HIS A 14 5.47 3.20 -10.32
CA HIS A 14 6.88 3.37 -10.68
C HIS A 14 7.04 4.00 -12.07
N HIS A 15 6.24 3.57 -13.05
CA HIS A 15 6.28 4.18 -14.37
C HIS A 15 5.93 5.67 -14.34
N HIS A 16 4.89 6.04 -13.59
CA HIS A 16 4.52 7.44 -13.40
C HIS A 16 5.61 8.21 -12.64
N ALA A 17 6.17 7.62 -11.58
CA ALA A 17 7.26 8.21 -10.80
C ALA A 17 8.49 8.51 -11.66
N LEU A 18 8.88 7.61 -12.56
CA LEU A 18 9.99 7.83 -13.51
C LEU A 18 9.73 8.99 -14.48
N VAL A 19 8.48 9.14 -14.93
CA VAL A 19 8.10 10.28 -15.80
C VAL A 19 8.21 11.59 -15.03
N GLU A 20 7.70 11.66 -13.80
CA GLU A 20 7.75 12.86 -12.96
C GLU A 20 9.18 13.19 -12.50
N ALA A 21 10.00 12.19 -12.18
CA ALA A 21 11.42 12.36 -11.87
C ALA A 21 12.18 13.02 -13.04
N ARG A 22 11.93 12.53 -14.27
CA ARG A 22 12.53 13.10 -15.50
C ARG A 22 12.06 14.54 -15.73
N ARG A 23 10.75 14.80 -15.60
CA ARG A 23 10.17 16.15 -15.73
C ARG A 23 10.80 17.11 -14.74
N LEU A 24 10.93 16.70 -13.48
CA LEU A 24 11.52 17.52 -12.42
C LEU A 24 12.97 17.90 -12.75
N ARG A 25 13.80 16.91 -13.14
CA ARG A 25 15.20 17.18 -13.52
C ARG A 25 15.30 18.12 -14.72
N SER A 26 14.51 17.86 -15.77
CA SER A 26 14.52 18.72 -16.97
C SER A 26 14.08 20.15 -16.68
N ALA A 27 13.13 20.33 -15.76
CA ALA A 27 12.63 21.64 -15.37
C ALA A 27 13.64 22.41 -14.50
N ALA A 28 14.58 21.73 -13.85
CA ALA A 28 15.62 22.39 -13.05
C ALA A 28 16.51 23.34 -13.89
N ASP A 29 16.63 23.12 -15.19
CA ASP A 29 17.42 23.93 -16.11
C ASP A 29 16.63 25.02 -16.84
N GLN A 30 15.30 25.11 -16.62
CA GLN A 30 14.42 26.10 -17.22
C GLN A 30 14.46 27.46 -16.48
N ASP A 31 13.93 28.50 -17.11
CA ASP A 31 13.93 29.86 -16.53
C ASP A 31 13.12 29.95 -15.24
N ASP A 32 11.93 29.30 -15.18
CA ASP A 32 11.09 29.24 -13.98
C ASP A 32 10.86 27.79 -13.53
N PRO A 33 11.72 27.24 -12.65
CA PRO A 33 11.57 25.88 -12.11
C PRO A 33 10.51 25.77 -11.01
N SER A 34 10.05 26.91 -10.43
CA SER A 34 9.19 26.91 -9.23
C SER A 34 7.86 26.22 -9.46
N ARG A 35 7.26 26.41 -10.66
CA ARG A 35 6.00 25.77 -11.05
C ARG A 35 6.14 24.25 -11.12
N ALA A 36 7.24 23.76 -11.69
CA ALA A 36 7.50 22.33 -11.80
C ALA A 36 7.77 21.71 -10.42
N ALA A 37 8.53 22.39 -9.56
CA ALA A 37 8.76 21.97 -8.19
C ALA A 37 7.45 21.84 -7.41
N ALA A 38 6.56 22.83 -7.47
CA ALA A 38 5.27 22.79 -6.82
C ALA A 38 4.35 21.68 -7.39
N ALA A 39 4.41 21.40 -8.70
CA ALA A 39 3.69 20.29 -9.30
C ALA A 39 4.20 18.94 -8.80
N PHE A 40 5.52 18.78 -8.70
CA PHE A 40 6.14 17.55 -8.18
C PHE A 40 5.82 17.33 -6.71
N VAL A 41 5.83 18.37 -5.87
CA VAL A 41 5.42 18.25 -4.46
C VAL A 41 3.99 17.70 -4.33
N ARG A 42 3.06 18.18 -5.15
CA ARG A 42 1.69 17.64 -5.18
C ARG A 42 1.66 16.17 -5.59
N PHE A 43 2.36 15.82 -6.66
CA PHE A 43 2.50 14.43 -7.12
C PHE A 43 3.08 13.56 -5.99
N PHE A 44 4.18 13.98 -5.38
CA PHE A 44 4.83 13.22 -4.30
C PHE A 44 3.88 12.94 -3.15
N ARG A 45 3.13 13.95 -2.70
CA ARG A 45 2.17 13.80 -1.60
C ARG A 45 0.97 12.93 -1.94
N SER A 46 0.46 13.01 -3.18
CA SER A 46 -0.74 12.28 -3.59
C SER A 46 -0.46 10.87 -4.09
N SER A 47 0.75 10.60 -4.56
CA SER A 47 1.09 9.33 -5.22
C SER A 47 2.26 8.61 -4.53
N SER A 48 3.43 9.27 -4.37
CA SER A 48 4.60 8.59 -3.80
C SER A 48 4.44 8.26 -2.32
N VAL A 49 3.87 9.15 -1.52
CA VAL A 49 3.67 8.88 -0.07
C VAL A 49 2.72 7.71 0.20
N PRO A 50 1.55 7.58 -0.46
CA PRO A 50 0.73 6.38 -0.34
C PRO A 50 1.42 5.11 -0.83
N HIS A 51 2.17 5.19 -1.92
CA HIS A 51 2.94 4.08 -2.49
C HIS A 51 4.00 3.59 -1.49
N PHE A 52 4.86 4.44 -0.96
CA PHE A 52 5.85 4.09 0.06
C PHE A 52 5.22 3.44 1.29
N ARG A 53 4.05 3.94 1.70
CA ARG A 53 3.32 3.32 2.81
C ARG A 53 2.86 1.90 2.48
N GLU A 54 2.38 1.65 1.28
CA GLU A 54 1.99 0.29 0.86
C GLU A 54 3.19 -0.65 0.88
N GLU A 55 4.36 -0.18 0.45
CA GLU A 55 5.61 -0.96 0.52
C GLU A 55 6.02 -1.24 1.97
N GLU A 56 6.06 -0.22 2.81
CA GLU A 56 6.48 -0.30 4.21
C GLU A 56 5.52 -1.13 5.08
N GLU A 57 4.21 -1.03 4.84
CA GLU A 57 3.19 -1.69 5.65
C GLU A 57 2.81 -3.09 5.14
N ALA A 58 2.94 -3.36 3.83
CA ALA A 58 2.44 -4.60 3.25
C ALA A 58 3.49 -5.42 2.48
N LEU A 59 4.50 -4.78 1.88
CA LEU A 59 5.46 -5.47 1.04
C LEU A 59 6.75 -5.82 1.78
N PHE A 60 7.40 -4.85 2.44
CA PHE A 60 8.65 -5.04 3.15
C PHE A 60 8.56 -6.03 4.32
N PRO A 61 7.46 -6.09 5.09
CA PRO A 61 7.29 -7.12 6.12
C PRO A 61 7.39 -8.56 5.61
N LEU A 62 7.08 -8.81 4.32
CA LEU A 62 7.23 -10.14 3.71
C LEU A 62 8.70 -10.56 3.56
N LEU A 63 9.61 -9.61 3.63
CA LEU A 63 11.04 -9.81 3.41
C LEU A 63 11.89 -9.63 4.68
N ILE A 64 11.28 -9.31 5.82
CA ILE A 64 12.02 -8.88 7.02
C ILE A 64 12.95 -9.95 7.57
N ASP A 65 12.57 -11.22 7.43
CA ASP A 65 13.34 -12.38 7.87
C ASP A 65 14.26 -12.94 6.77
N VAL A 66 14.28 -12.30 5.59
CA VAL A 66 15.11 -12.71 4.45
C VAL A 66 16.45 -11.98 4.52
N GLU A 67 17.54 -12.70 4.83
CA GLU A 67 18.87 -12.12 5.02
C GLU A 67 19.35 -11.33 3.79
N GLU A 68 19.13 -11.86 2.57
CA GLU A 68 19.51 -11.19 1.31
C GLU A 68 18.69 -9.92 1.03
N ALA A 69 17.50 -9.75 1.65
CA ALA A 69 16.68 -8.57 1.50
C ALA A 69 17.10 -7.42 2.42
N ARG A 70 17.76 -7.72 3.53
CA ARG A 70 18.03 -6.74 4.61
C ARG A 70 18.67 -5.45 4.11
N ALA A 71 19.74 -5.55 3.32
CA ALA A 71 20.42 -4.38 2.77
C ALA A 71 19.54 -3.60 1.79
N LEU A 72 18.71 -4.30 0.99
CA LEU A 72 17.80 -3.69 0.04
C LEU A 72 16.69 -2.92 0.75
N LEU A 73 16.10 -3.50 1.79
CA LEU A 73 15.05 -2.85 2.60
C LEU A 73 15.57 -1.61 3.33
N VAL A 74 16.77 -1.71 3.93
CA VAL A 74 17.41 -0.56 4.58
C VAL A 74 17.65 0.55 3.56
N GLN A 75 18.14 0.23 2.36
CA GLN A 75 18.37 1.22 1.31
C GLN A 75 17.05 1.87 0.85
N ALA A 76 16.00 1.07 0.61
CA ALA A 76 14.70 1.59 0.20
C ALA A 76 14.10 2.55 1.26
N LEU A 77 14.13 2.16 2.53
CA LEU A 77 13.65 3.00 3.64
C LEU A 77 14.45 4.30 3.78
N LEU A 78 15.78 4.24 3.63
CA LEU A 78 16.62 5.43 3.64
C LEU A 78 16.31 6.35 2.46
N ASP A 79 16.05 5.80 1.27
CA ASP A 79 15.65 6.57 0.10
C ASP A 79 14.30 7.26 0.32
N HIS A 80 13.30 6.58 0.90
CA HIS A 80 12.02 7.20 1.29
C HIS A 80 12.25 8.40 2.22
N GLN A 81 13.01 8.22 3.31
CA GLN A 81 13.29 9.29 4.26
C GLN A 81 14.02 10.47 3.61
N HIS A 82 14.99 10.18 2.75
CA HIS A 82 15.75 11.21 2.04
C HIS A 82 14.87 11.98 1.06
N MET A 83 14.01 11.31 0.30
CA MET A 83 13.05 11.95 -0.61
C MET A 83 12.07 12.84 0.15
N HIS A 84 11.59 12.43 1.33
CA HIS A 84 10.78 13.30 2.19
C HIS A 84 11.53 14.57 2.61
N ALA A 85 12.81 14.45 2.97
CA ALA A 85 13.64 15.60 3.34
C ALA A 85 13.87 16.55 2.16
N LEU A 86 14.12 16.01 0.95
CA LEU A 86 14.29 16.79 -0.28
C LEU A 86 12.98 17.50 -0.68
N VAL A 87 11.83 16.86 -0.53
CA VAL A 87 10.53 17.50 -0.77
C VAL A 87 10.31 18.66 0.21
N ALA A 88 10.63 18.49 1.49
CA ALA A 88 10.57 19.58 2.46
C ALA A 88 11.55 20.73 2.12
N ALA A 89 12.71 20.42 1.54
CA ALA A 89 13.65 21.43 1.05
C ALA A 89 13.09 22.18 -0.17
N LEU A 90 12.41 21.49 -1.11
CA LEU A 90 11.70 22.13 -2.23
C LEU A 90 10.62 23.10 -1.75
N GLU A 91 9.82 22.69 -0.78
CA GLU A 91 8.76 23.53 -0.20
C GLU A 91 9.32 24.77 0.51
N ALA A 92 10.49 24.64 1.14
CA ALA A 92 11.20 25.75 1.76
C ALA A 92 11.98 26.63 0.75
N GLY A 93 11.98 26.28 -0.55
CA GLY A 93 12.71 26.99 -1.59
C GLY A 93 14.23 26.92 -1.45
N ARG A 94 14.77 25.92 -0.73
CA ARG A 94 16.22 25.78 -0.50
C ARG A 94 16.88 25.12 -1.70
N ASP A 95 17.92 25.77 -2.24
CA ASP A 95 18.71 25.30 -3.38
C ASP A 95 17.88 24.65 -4.48
N LEU A 96 16.81 25.33 -4.88
CA LEU A 96 15.69 24.80 -5.66
C LEU A 96 16.17 23.90 -6.81
N ARG A 97 17.08 24.36 -7.66
CA ARG A 97 17.55 23.64 -8.83
C ARG A 97 18.37 22.39 -8.47
N ALA A 98 19.23 22.49 -7.48
CA ALA A 98 20.04 21.38 -7.00
C ALA A 98 19.14 20.30 -6.37
N THR A 99 18.22 20.73 -5.50
CA THR A 99 17.25 19.84 -4.85
C THR A 99 16.35 19.13 -5.87
N MET A 100 15.90 19.81 -6.94
CA MET A 100 15.11 19.19 -8.01
C MET A 100 15.89 18.09 -8.73
N ARG A 101 17.16 18.32 -9.04
CA ARG A 101 18.00 17.30 -9.70
C ARG A 101 18.22 16.11 -8.78
N GLU A 102 18.66 16.35 -7.55
CA GLU A 102 18.93 15.30 -6.57
C GLU A 102 17.69 14.44 -6.31
N LEU A 103 16.53 15.08 -6.09
CA LEU A 103 15.27 14.37 -5.85
C LEU A 103 14.86 13.51 -7.06
N GLY A 104 14.98 14.03 -8.27
CA GLY A 104 14.68 13.27 -9.47
C GLY A 104 15.64 12.11 -9.73
N GLU A 105 16.93 12.27 -9.44
CA GLU A 105 17.93 11.21 -9.53
C GLU A 105 17.68 10.11 -8.48
N ARG A 106 17.38 10.51 -7.24
CA ARG A 106 17.11 9.58 -6.16
C ARG A 106 15.84 8.76 -6.41
N LEU A 107 14.76 9.41 -6.84
CA LEU A 107 13.52 8.72 -7.18
C LEU A 107 13.73 7.71 -8.33
N GLU A 108 14.51 8.08 -9.36
CA GLU A 108 14.86 7.14 -10.44
C GLU A 108 15.70 5.96 -9.93
N ALA A 109 16.69 6.21 -9.09
CA ALA A 109 17.56 5.17 -8.52
C ALA A 109 16.77 4.22 -7.61
N HIS A 110 15.89 4.77 -6.76
CA HIS A 110 15.01 4.03 -5.89
C HIS A 110 14.06 3.09 -6.66
N VAL A 111 13.33 3.60 -7.65
CA VAL A 111 12.47 2.77 -8.50
C VAL A 111 13.27 1.65 -9.19
N ARG A 112 14.50 1.94 -9.63
CA ARG A 112 15.35 0.90 -10.23
C ARG A 112 15.81 -0.15 -9.23
N LEU A 113 16.07 0.23 -7.97
CA LEU A 113 16.40 -0.70 -6.89
C LEU A 113 15.26 -1.70 -6.71
N GLU A 114 14.03 -1.21 -6.61
CA GLU A 114 12.87 -2.04 -6.37
C GLU A 114 12.50 -2.92 -7.56
N GLU A 115 12.42 -2.36 -8.75
CA GLU A 115 12.08 -3.09 -9.96
C GLU A 115 13.11 -4.17 -10.32
N ARG A 116 14.39 -3.97 -9.99
CA ARG A 116 15.47 -4.88 -10.40
C ARG A 116 15.91 -5.83 -9.29
N GLN A 117 15.64 -5.51 -8.02
CA GLN A 117 16.15 -6.29 -6.90
C GLN A 117 15.06 -6.70 -5.91
N VAL A 118 14.26 -5.76 -5.40
CA VAL A 118 13.24 -6.06 -4.38
C VAL A 118 12.10 -6.89 -4.98
N PHE A 119 11.47 -6.43 -6.07
CA PHE A 119 10.35 -7.12 -6.69
C PHE A 119 10.73 -8.50 -7.25
N PRO A 120 11.88 -8.69 -7.96
CA PRO A 120 12.33 -10.02 -8.35
C PRO A 120 12.59 -10.96 -7.16
N LEU A 121 13.07 -10.44 -6.04
CA LEU A 121 13.25 -11.22 -4.81
C LEU A 121 11.92 -11.72 -4.28
N ILE A 122 10.91 -10.84 -4.19
CA ILE A 122 9.55 -11.21 -3.81
C ILE A 122 8.97 -12.26 -4.76
N GLU A 123 9.13 -12.06 -6.08
CA GLU A 123 8.65 -13.00 -7.09
C GLU A 123 9.30 -14.38 -6.95
N ARG A 124 10.61 -14.42 -6.64
CA ARG A 124 11.35 -15.68 -6.41
C ARG A 124 10.86 -16.39 -5.15
N LEU A 125 10.68 -15.65 -4.05
CA LEU A 125 10.19 -16.22 -2.79
C LEU A 125 8.74 -16.69 -2.92
N ALA A 126 7.87 -15.89 -3.54
CA ALA A 126 6.50 -16.29 -3.83
C ALA A 126 6.44 -17.53 -4.74
N ALA A 127 7.36 -17.68 -5.70
CA ALA A 127 7.47 -18.88 -6.52
C ALA A 127 7.94 -20.09 -5.69
N SER A 128 8.85 -19.90 -4.72
CA SER A 128 9.30 -20.98 -3.82
C SER A 128 8.22 -21.37 -2.80
N GLU A 129 7.46 -20.38 -2.30
CA GLU A 129 6.29 -20.61 -1.46
C GLU A 129 5.13 -21.23 -2.26
N LEU A 130 4.97 -20.88 -3.55
CA LEU A 130 3.98 -21.51 -4.43
C LEU A 130 4.30 -23.00 -4.65
N VAL A 131 5.58 -23.35 -4.73
CA VAL A 131 6.03 -24.77 -4.77
C VAL A 131 5.80 -25.45 -3.40
N GLY A 132 5.97 -24.71 -2.28
CA GLY A 132 5.61 -25.17 -0.93
C GLY A 132 4.10 -25.12 -0.66
N ALA A 133 3.36 -24.17 -1.24
CA ALA A 133 1.92 -23.95 -1.08
C ALA A 133 1.06 -24.72 -2.07
N LEU A 134 1.63 -25.42 -3.04
CA LEU A 134 0.94 -26.53 -3.71
C LEU A 134 0.68 -27.68 -2.72
N ALA A 135 1.25 -27.61 -1.51
CA ALA A 135 0.99 -28.51 -0.40
C ALA A 135 -0.01 -27.94 0.65
N SER A 136 -0.41 -26.68 0.54
CA SER A 136 -1.42 -26.06 1.43
C SER A 136 -2.27 -25.08 0.63
N PRO A 137 -3.60 -25.30 0.54
CA PRO A 137 -4.49 -24.40 -0.19
C PRO A 137 -4.42 -23.00 0.47
N ARG A 138 -4.18 -21.96 -0.31
CA ARG A 138 -4.35 -20.57 0.15
C ARG A 138 -5.81 -20.38 0.53
N GLU A 139 -6.01 -20.13 1.80
CA GLU A 139 -7.36 -19.95 2.34
C GLU A 139 -8.05 -18.69 1.81
N GLY A 140 -7.28 -17.69 1.31
CA GLY A 140 -7.81 -16.47 0.71
C GLY A 140 -7.02 -15.21 1.13
N GLY A 141 -7.57 -14.06 0.80
CA GLY A 141 -6.99 -12.76 1.13
C GLY A 141 -7.45 -11.63 0.21
N PRO A 142 -6.83 -10.44 0.29
CA PRO A 142 -7.13 -9.31 -0.59
C PRO A 142 -6.76 -9.64 -2.05
N VAL A 143 -7.69 -9.35 -2.97
CA VAL A 143 -7.52 -9.55 -4.43
C VAL A 143 -7.54 -8.24 -5.20
N TRP A 144 -8.08 -7.18 -4.60
CA TRP A 144 -8.10 -5.82 -5.14
C TRP A 144 -8.25 -4.80 -4.01
N GLY A 145 -7.70 -3.61 -4.18
CA GLY A 145 -7.91 -2.49 -3.29
C GLY A 145 -7.77 -1.15 -3.99
N ASP A 146 -8.51 -0.16 -3.51
CA ASP A 146 -8.45 1.23 -3.95
C ASP A 146 -8.70 2.17 -2.77
N ALA A 147 -8.14 3.37 -2.82
CA ALA A 147 -8.24 4.34 -1.74
C ALA A 147 -8.41 5.77 -2.29
N SER A 148 -9.31 6.51 -1.68
CA SER A 148 -9.45 7.96 -1.87
C SER A 148 -8.82 8.73 -0.70
N ALA A 149 -9.03 10.06 -0.67
CA ALA A 149 -8.61 10.87 0.48
C ALA A 149 -9.28 10.40 1.79
N ASP A 150 -10.53 9.92 1.72
CA ASP A 150 -11.36 9.66 2.89
C ASP A 150 -11.68 8.17 3.10
N LEU A 151 -11.65 7.36 2.05
CA LEU A 151 -12.06 5.96 2.09
C LEU A 151 -10.95 5.03 1.62
N ASN A 152 -10.95 3.83 2.20
CA ASN A 152 -10.20 2.67 1.73
C ASN A 152 -11.18 1.55 1.42
N ALA A 153 -11.05 0.94 0.24
CA ALA A 153 -11.87 -0.18 -0.21
C ALA A 153 -10.97 -1.35 -0.60
N THR A 154 -11.28 -2.54 -0.11
CA THR A 154 -10.51 -3.76 -0.38
C THR A 154 -11.47 -4.88 -0.73
N LEU A 155 -11.30 -5.51 -1.88
CA LEU A 155 -11.99 -6.74 -2.26
C LEU A 155 -11.17 -7.93 -1.75
N LEU A 156 -11.82 -8.80 -0.98
CA LEU A 156 -11.23 -10.00 -0.42
C LEU A 156 -11.93 -11.24 -0.98
N GLU A 157 -11.16 -12.31 -1.16
CA GLU A 157 -11.66 -13.62 -1.60
C GLU A 157 -11.14 -14.69 -0.64
N TRP A 158 -12.05 -15.60 -0.21
CA TRP A 158 -11.73 -16.70 0.69
C TRP A 158 -12.37 -17.99 0.22
N SER A 159 -11.59 -19.06 0.28
CA SER A 159 -12.08 -20.43 0.00
C SER A 159 -13.05 -20.90 1.08
N ALA A 160 -13.81 -21.95 0.78
CA ALA A 160 -14.79 -22.54 1.70
C ALA A 160 -14.22 -22.81 3.09
N GLY A 161 -14.87 -22.32 4.12
CA GLY A 161 -14.48 -22.48 5.52
C GLY A 161 -13.33 -21.59 5.99
N ALA A 162 -12.66 -20.87 5.09
CA ALA A 162 -11.57 -19.96 5.40
C ALA A 162 -12.06 -18.54 5.69
N GLY A 163 -11.18 -17.70 6.23
CA GLY A 163 -11.46 -16.29 6.52
C GLY A 163 -10.31 -15.64 7.27
N PRO A 164 -10.34 -14.31 7.43
CA PRO A 164 -9.34 -13.62 8.22
C PRO A 164 -9.39 -14.07 9.68
N PRO A 165 -8.26 -14.02 10.39
CA PRO A 165 -8.24 -14.25 11.85
C PRO A 165 -9.26 -13.34 12.56
N GLU A 166 -9.82 -13.85 13.66
CA GLU A 166 -10.66 -13.02 14.53
C GLU A 166 -9.88 -11.81 15.02
N HIS A 167 -10.45 -10.62 14.89
CA HIS A 167 -9.79 -9.37 15.28
C HIS A 167 -10.78 -8.28 15.69
N VAL A 168 -10.25 -7.25 16.35
CA VAL A 168 -10.96 -6.02 16.72
C VAL A 168 -10.34 -4.86 15.96
N ASN A 169 -11.18 -3.95 15.47
CA ASN A 169 -10.75 -2.66 14.93
C ASN A 169 -11.29 -1.57 15.83
N ASP A 170 -10.43 -0.95 16.62
CA ASP A 170 -10.83 0.06 17.61
C ASP A 170 -10.99 1.48 17.01
N GLU A 171 -10.56 1.65 15.78
CA GLU A 171 -10.46 3.00 15.19
C GLU A 171 -11.67 3.39 14.35
N ARG A 172 -12.30 2.42 13.66
CA ARG A 172 -13.31 2.75 12.65
C ARG A 172 -14.32 1.65 12.42
N ASP A 173 -15.50 2.06 12.00
CA ASP A 173 -16.51 1.17 11.46
C ASP A 173 -16.08 0.62 10.10
N VAL A 174 -16.51 -0.59 9.77
CA VAL A 174 -16.23 -1.25 8.50
C VAL A 174 -17.51 -1.69 7.83
N LEU A 175 -17.75 -1.21 6.63
CA LEU A 175 -18.77 -1.79 5.75
C LEU A 175 -18.23 -3.06 5.12
N VAL A 176 -18.94 -4.14 5.26
CA VAL A 176 -18.73 -5.40 4.54
C VAL A 176 -19.89 -5.61 3.57
N PHE A 177 -19.59 -5.77 2.29
CA PHE A 177 -20.58 -6.05 1.23
C PHE A 177 -20.18 -7.33 0.52
N VAL A 178 -21.04 -8.36 0.53
CA VAL A 178 -20.79 -9.62 -0.15
C VAL A 178 -21.09 -9.47 -1.64
N VAL A 179 -20.05 -9.65 -2.46
CA VAL A 179 -20.13 -9.54 -3.91
C VAL A 179 -20.54 -10.86 -4.53
N ASP A 180 -20.01 -11.97 -4.00
CA ASP A 180 -20.27 -13.32 -4.51
C ASP A 180 -20.11 -14.37 -3.40
N GLY A 181 -20.84 -15.49 -3.49
CA GLY A 181 -20.81 -16.53 -2.48
C GLY A 181 -21.57 -16.20 -1.20
N SER A 182 -21.14 -16.77 -0.08
CA SER A 182 -21.73 -16.52 1.24
C SER A 182 -20.66 -16.54 2.33
N ALA A 183 -20.93 -15.87 3.45
CA ALA A 183 -20.07 -15.87 4.63
C ALA A 183 -20.88 -15.89 5.92
N LYS A 184 -20.34 -16.54 6.93
CA LYS A 184 -20.80 -16.43 8.32
C LYS A 184 -20.02 -15.30 8.97
N LEU A 185 -20.71 -14.24 9.39
CA LEU A 185 -20.15 -13.14 10.14
C LEU A 185 -20.54 -13.26 11.61
N ALA A 186 -19.54 -13.38 12.49
CA ALA A 186 -19.71 -13.26 13.92
C ALA A 186 -19.26 -11.85 14.36
N ILE A 187 -20.09 -11.15 15.13
CA ILE A 187 -19.79 -9.88 15.78
C ILE A 187 -20.08 -10.06 17.28
N ASP A 188 -19.02 -10.04 18.11
CA ASP A 188 -19.07 -10.39 19.53
C ASP A 188 -19.71 -11.78 19.76
N ARG A 189 -20.99 -11.82 20.18
CA ARG A 189 -21.72 -13.06 20.44
C ARG A 189 -22.83 -13.33 19.43
N GLU A 190 -23.03 -12.45 18.48
CA GLU A 190 -24.07 -12.57 17.45
C GLU A 190 -23.46 -13.12 16.16
N GLU A 191 -24.12 -14.12 15.59
CA GLU A 191 -23.73 -14.67 14.28
C GLU A 191 -24.86 -14.46 13.28
N ARG A 192 -24.48 -14.11 12.04
CA ARG A 192 -25.40 -14.02 10.91
C ARG A 192 -24.74 -14.55 9.65
N GLU A 193 -25.53 -15.11 8.79
CA GLU A 193 -25.11 -15.44 7.43
C GLU A 193 -25.34 -14.23 6.53
N LEU A 194 -24.38 -13.98 5.66
CA LEU A 194 -24.42 -12.96 4.62
C LEU A 194 -24.29 -13.68 3.26
N VAL A 195 -25.12 -13.30 2.33
CA VAL A 195 -25.09 -13.81 0.95
C VAL A 195 -24.82 -12.69 -0.05
N ALA A 196 -24.52 -13.04 -1.29
CA ALA A 196 -24.26 -12.07 -2.34
C ALA A 196 -25.38 -11.02 -2.44
N GLY A 197 -24.98 -9.73 -2.52
CA GLY A 197 -25.86 -8.58 -2.52
C GLY A 197 -26.18 -8.00 -1.12
N GLU A 198 -25.80 -8.66 -0.04
CA GLU A 198 -26.02 -8.16 1.32
C GLU A 198 -24.84 -7.35 1.82
N ALA A 199 -25.16 -6.32 2.62
CA ALA A 199 -24.19 -5.46 3.29
C ALA A 199 -24.44 -5.42 4.80
N VAL A 200 -23.37 -5.18 5.56
CA VAL A 200 -23.42 -4.96 6.99
C VAL A 200 -22.36 -3.95 7.41
N ILE A 201 -22.69 -3.12 8.40
CA ILE A 201 -21.70 -2.27 9.08
C ILE A 201 -21.27 -3.00 10.35
N VAL A 202 -19.97 -3.26 10.47
CA VAL A 202 -19.35 -3.75 11.70
C VAL A 202 -18.82 -2.57 12.45
N PRO A 203 -19.39 -2.22 13.63
CA PRO A 203 -18.94 -1.09 14.41
C PRO A 203 -17.51 -1.28 14.92
N LYS A 204 -16.80 -0.17 15.11
CA LYS A 204 -15.49 -0.18 15.79
C LYS A 204 -15.58 -0.80 17.18
N SER A 205 -14.45 -1.27 17.67
CA SER A 205 -14.29 -1.93 18.98
C SER A 205 -15.08 -3.24 19.13
N LYS A 206 -15.74 -3.71 18.07
CA LYS A 206 -16.40 -5.00 18.06
C LYS A 206 -15.46 -6.09 17.55
N ARG A 207 -15.42 -7.19 18.29
CA ARG A 207 -14.72 -8.42 17.86
C ARG A 207 -15.46 -9.00 16.67
N ARG A 208 -14.74 -9.34 15.61
CA ARG A 208 -15.36 -9.91 14.42
C ARG A 208 -14.57 -11.05 13.83
N ARG A 209 -15.32 -11.99 13.26
CA ARG A 209 -14.80 -13.11 12.46
C ARG A 209 -15.68 -13.30 11.23
N ILE A 210 -15.05 -13.43 10.08
CA ILE A 210 -15.73 -13.78 8.84
C ILE A 210 -15.24 -15.17 8.43
N THR A 211 -16.16 -16.08 8.13
CA THR A 211 -15.84 -17.41 7.66
C THR A 211 -16.63 -17.68 6.37
N ALA A 212 -15.93 -18.01 5.29
CA ALA A 212 -16.52 -18.29 3.99
C ALA A 212 -17.46 -19.50 4.05
N GLY A 213 -18.58 -19.39 3.38
CA GLY A 213 -19.53 -20.50 3.18
C GLY A 213 -18.96 -21.62 2.29
N ARG A 214 -19.77 -22.63 2.00
CA ARG A 214 -19.33 -23.83 1.25
C ARG A 214 -18.82 -23.54 -0.16
N GLY A 215 -19.27 -22.46 -0.79
CA GLY A 215 -18.83 -22.03 -2.13
C GLY A 215 -17.69 -21.01 -2.11
N GLY A 216 -17.16 -20.66 -0.93
CA GLY A 216 -16.27 -19.51 -0.77
C GLY A 216 -17.05 -18.19 -0.62
N VAL A 217 -16.33 -17.09 -0.53
CA VAL A 217 -16.90 -15.74 -0.49
C VAL A 217 -15.98 -14.74 -1.14
N ARG A 218 -16.56 -13.77 -1.86
CA ARG A 218 -15.90 -12.52 -2.26
C ARG A 218 -16.67 -11.37 -1.63
N TYR A 219 -15.98 -10.53 -0.88
CA TYR A 219 -16.62 -9.39 -0.26
C TYR A 219 -15.75 -8.14 -0.32
N LEU A 220 -16.41 -6.99 -0.41
CA LEU A 220 -15.80 -5.68 -0.33
C LEU A 220 -15.79 -5.21 1.13
N SER A 221 -14.62 -4.82 1.62
CA SER A 221 -14.44 -4.15 2.90
C SER A 221 -14.15 -2.68 2.67
N VAL A 222 -14.98 -1.79 3.21
CA VAL A 222 -14.81 -0.33 3.06
C VAL A 222 -14.78 0.32 4.44
N HIS A 223 -13.83 1.20 4.65
CA HIS A 223 -13.72 1.98 5.90
C HIS A 223 -13.11 3.35 5.65
N VAL A 224 -13.31 4.27 6.58
CA VAL A 224 -12.68 5.59 6.57
C VAL A 224 -11.16 5.44 6.68
N ARG A 225 -10.42 6.18 5.89
CA ARG A 225 -8.96 6.18 5.90
C ARG A 225 -8.43 6.80 7.20
N ARG A 226 -7.26 6.36 7.68
CA ARG A 226 -6.60 7.02 8.80
C ARG A 226 -6.25 8.46 8.41
N PRO A 227 -6.59 9.47 9.24
CA PRO A 227 -6.00 10.77 9.05
C PRO A 227 -4.47 10.65 9.17
N PRO A 228 -3.70 11.37 8.35
CA PRO A 228 -2.25 11.39 8.50
C PRO A 228 -1.87 11.79 9.92
N LEU A 229 -0.84 11.16 10.47
CA LEU A 229 -0.29 11.50 11.80
C LEU A 229 0.01 13.00 11.86
N GLN A 230 -0.79 13.73 12.62
CA GLN A 230 -0.48 15.11 12.96
C GLN A 230 0.52 15.09 14.12
N ILE A 231 1.78 15.29 13.82
CA ILE A 231 2.79 15.60 14.84
C ILE A 231 2.45 17.01 15.33
N ARG A 232 1.76 17.12 16.46
CA ARG A 232 1.63 18.39 17.16
C ARG A 232 3.01 18.71 17.71
N SER A 233 3.61 19.82 17.25
CA SER A 233 4.78 20.39 17.90
C SER A 233 4.40 20.71 19.35
N ALA A 234 5.19 20.18 20.30
CA ALA A 234 5.04 20.51 21.72
C ALA A 234 5.46 21.99 21.91
N GLY A 235 4.51 22.92 21.83
CA GLY A 235 4.81 24.34 21.90
C GLY A 235 3.63 25.28 21.81
N GLU A 236 2.40 24.87 22.15
CA GLU A 236 1.32 25.82 22.43
C GLU A 236 0.56 25.39 23.69
N ARG A 237 1.00 25.95 24.81
CA ARG A 237 0.21 26.11 26.03
C ARG A 237 -0.11 27.58 26.24
#